data_ae11acd9dca8176f7456c000196dde90
#
_entry.id   ae11acd9dca8176f7456c000196dde90
#
_cell.length_a   1.000
_cell.length_b   1.000
_cell.length_c   1.000
_cell.angle_alpha   90.00
_cell.angle_beta   90.00
_cell.angle_gamma   90.00
#
_symmetry.space_group_name_H-M   'P 1'
#
loop_
_entity.id
_entity.type
_entity.pdbx_description
1 polymer ?
#
loop_
_entity_poly.entity_id
_entity_poly.type
_entity_poly.pdbx_seq_one_letter_code
_entity_poly.pdbx_strand_id
1 'polypeptide(L)'
;MDIPLLRQDLRLLPGGKNEAGENEWLLYDPLRHQYFALSRTALLLLRYLPKISSLEDLKNSLSKDDATVDDHEIEQFLTFLRDNFLSVGSSTEHVEKIKSAQKARQRHWFMWLVHNYLFIKIPLIRPDRFLDGLLRIFRPIAGKPARTAIYSLGAYGVLSLFWQWDAFLTTFDYFFNLQGLIYFGLAMIAVKIAHELGHALVAKHHGLRVSSMGVALLVLFPVLYTDNTDAWRLTDQRKKLQIVLAGLMVEFHIALLALFSWTVVEDGPLRSAAFFLATGSLVGSLLVNLSPFMRFDGYYALADFLGMQNLQPRAFELARWQVRQWLFGLPENAPEPFPATKHYFLVFYSFATWIYRFFLFLGIALLVYFFAFKLLGIFLFAVEIIWFIGRPIYAEMKRWVARRALFSMNQQMRRTLGIIVMLLLLAFVPWRTSITAPAVIESALQTPIHLPEPAQVTAIYVTKDQEVRKGDPLLTATSPSLNHQIELAEREMRLLKLEVRRNA
;
A
#
# COMPACT_ATOMS: atom_id res chain seq x y z
N MET A 1 12.97 -0.20 -45.87
CA MET A 1 12.44 0.61 -44.71
C MET A 1 13.06 2.00 -44.82
N ASP A 2 12.21 3.03 -44.85
CA ASP A 2 12.71 4.41 -44.84
C ASP A 2 13.27 4.75 -43.48
N ILE A 3 14.48 5.28 -43.47
CA ILE A 3 15.14 5.76 -42.24
C ILE A 3 14.44 7.06 -41.82
N PRO A 4 13.86 7.12 -40.61
CA PRO A 4 13.17 8.31 -40.15
C PRO A 4 14.18 9.40 -39.80
N LEU A 5 13.94 10.64 -40.28
CA LEU A 5 14.70 11.80 -39.85
C LEU A 5 14.45 12.10 -38.38
N LEU A 6 15.51 12.30 -37.60
CA LEU A 6 15.42 12.68 -36.19
C LEU A 6 14.98 14.12 -36.04
N ARG A 7 14.20 14.40 -35.00
CA ARG A 7 13.87 15.77 -34.59
C ARG A 7 15.13 16.51 -34.11
N GLN A 8 15.30 17.76 -34.56
CA GLN A 8 16.49 18.56 -34.25
C GLN A 8 16.56 19.11 -32.83
N ASP A 9 15.42 19.14 -32.11
CA ASP A 9 15.33 19.62 -30.73
C ASP A 9 15.75 18.58 -29.69
N LEU A 10 15.94 17.31 -30.09
CA LEU A 10 16.40 16.25 -29.23
C LEU A 10 17.82 16.50 -28.74
N ARG A 11 18.08 16.23 -27.46
CA ARG A 11 19.40 16.43 -26.84
C ARG A 11 19.92 15.11 -26.29
N LEU A 12 21.17 14.81 -26.60
CA LEU A 12 21.89 13.69 -26.02
C LEU A 12 22.60 14.19 -24.74
N LEU A 13 22.27 13.58 -23.60
CA LEU A 13 22.83 13.94 -22.30
C LEU A 13 23.59 12.75 -21.73
N PRO A 14 24.72 13.00 -20.99
CA PRO A 14 25.36 11.93 -20.26
C PRO A 14 24.42 11.42 -19.15
N GLY A 15 24.21 10.13 -19.09
CA GLY A 15 23.50 9.43 -18.01
C GLY A 15 24.43 8.98 -16.88
N GLY A 16 23.95 8.10 -16.02
CA GLY A 16 24.75 7.43 -15.02
C GLY A 16 25.68 6.36 -15.62
N LYS A 17 26.25 5.55 -14.76
CA LYS A 17 26.94 4.31 -15.18
C LYS A 17 25.93 3.16 -15.13
N ASN A 18 25.97 2.28 -16.13
CA ASN A 18 25.22 1.03 -16.11
C ASN A 18 25.85 0.04 -15.12
N GLU A 19 25.24 -1.12 -14.96
CA GLU A 19 25.71 -2.18 -14.07
C GLU A 19 27.10 -2.73 -14.44
N ALA A 20 27.49 -2.58 -15.71
CA ALA A 20 28.82 -2.95 -16.21
C ALA A 20 29.86 -1.84 -15.99
N GLY A 21 29.49 -0.69 -15.40
CA GLY A 21 30.37 0.46 -15.19
C GLY A 21 30.53 1.36 -16.41
N GLU A 22 29.83 1.09 -17.53
CA GLU A 22 29.86 1.90 -18.75
C GLU A 22 28.95 3.12 -18.60
N ASN A 23 29.31 4.21 -19.26
CA ASN A 23 28.50 5.42 -19.25
C ASN A 23 27.21 5.19 -20.07
N GLU A 24 26.07 5.36 -19.42
CA GLU A 24 24.78 5.42 -20.08
C GLU A 24 24.59 6.79 -20.76
N TRP A 25 23.79 6.81 -21.80
CA TRP A 25 23.39 8.04 -22.48
C TRP A 25 21.88 8.16 -22.44
N LEU A 26 21.41 9.39 -22.25
CA LEU A 26 19.99 9.73 -22.19
C LEU A 26 19.62 10.59 -23.40
N LEU A 27 18.61 10.18 -24.15
CA LEU A 27 17.97 11.01 -25.15
C LEU A 27 16.86 11.82 -24.48
N TYR A 28 17.01 13.13 -24.46
CA TYR A 28 16.06 14.06 -23.88
C TYR A 28 15.15 14.67 -24.93
N ASP A 29 13.85 14.55 -24.76
CA ASP A 29 12.80 15.23 -25.54
C ASP A 29 12.35 16.51 -24.80
N PRO A 30 12.77 17.71 -25.24
CA PRO A 30 12.41 18.96 -24.56
C PRO A 30 10.92 19.31 -24.63
N LEU A 31 10.22 18.85 -25.69
CA LEU A 31 8.80 19.18 -25.89
C LEU A 31 7.89 18.42 -24.92
N ARG A 32 8.26 17.18 -24.60
CA ARG A 32 7.48 16.33 -23.70
C ARG A 32 8.08 16.23 -22.31
N HIS A 33 9.28 16.77 -22.12
CA HIS A 33 10.03 16.64 -20.88
C HIS A 33 10.26 15.18 -20.48
N GLN A 34 10.66 14.34 -21.46
CA GLN A 34 10.89 12.91 -21.28
C GLN A 34 12.35 12.55 -21.54
N TYR A 35 12.83 11.57 -20.80
CA TYR A 35 14.17 11.02 -20.90
C TYR A 35 14.09 9.56 -21.30
N PHE A 36 14.88 9.16 -22.28
CA PHE A 36 14.98 7.78 -22.75
C PHE A 36 16.42 7.30 -22.55
N ALA A 37 16.61 6.23 -21.78
CA ALA A 37 17.91 5.59 -21.66
C ALA A 37 18.27 4.86 -22.95
N LEU A 38 19.46 5.09 -23.48
CA LEU A 38 19.95 4.47 -24.70
C LEU A 38 20.93 3.34 -24.35
N SER A 39 20.70 2.15 -24.95
CA SER A 39 21.70 1.11 -24.98
C SER A 39 22.91 1.53 -25.82
N ARG A 40 24.05 0.83 -25.67
CA ARG A 40 25.24 1.05 -26.50
C ARG A 40 24.90 0.92 -27.98
N THR A 41 24.13 -0.07 -28.36
CA THR A 41 23.64 -0.30 -29.74
C THR A 41 22.77 0.86 -30.22
N ALA A 42 21.82 1.31 -29.39
CA ALA A 42 20.95 2.46 -29.72
C ALA A 42 21.73 3.77 -29.88
N LEU A 43 22.77 3.99 -29.07
CA LEU A 43 23.66 5.14 -29.19
C LEU A 43 24.45 5.12 -30.51
N LEU A 44 25.00 3.97 -30.88
CA LEU A 44 25.70 3.79 -32.16
C LEU A 44 24.74 4.05 -33.33
N LEU A 45 23.56 3.47 -33.31
CA LEU A 45 22.54 3.72 -34.32
C LEU A 45 22.17 5.19 -34.41
N LEU A 46 21.99 5.87 -33.28
CA LEU A 46 21.65 7.29 -33.22
C LEU A 46 22.76 8.19 -33.82
N ARG A 47 24.03 7.79 -33.67
CA ARG A 47 25.20 8.51 -34.20
C ARG A 47 25.27 8.48 -35.73
N TYR A 48 24.88 7.34 -36.32
CA TYR A 48 24.95 7.14 -37.78
C TYR A 48 23.67 7.56 -38.51
N LEU A 49 22.50 7.46 -37.88
CA LEU A 49 21.19 7.81 -38.47
C LEU A 49 21.15 9.18 -39.20
N PRO A 50 21.73 10.29 -38.68
CA PRO A 50 21.66 11.58 -39.36
C PRO A 50 22.50 11.68 -40.65
N LYS A 51 23.39 10.72 -40.86
CA LYS A 51 24.38 10.76 -41.99
C LYS A 51 24.05 9.80 -43.12
N ILE A 52 23.03 8.99 -42.98
CA ILE A 52 22.78 7.85 -43.84
C ILE A 52 21.32 7.83 -44.31
N SER A 53 21.12 7.57 -45.59
CA SER A 53 19.80 7.55 -46.20
C SER A 53 19.30 6.15 -46.53
N SER A 54 20.17 5.10 -46.45
CA SER A 54 19.84 3.73 -46.76
C SER A 54 20.17 2.76 -45.61
N LEU A 55 19.37 1.73 -45.46
CA LEU A 55 19.56 0.68 -44.45
C LEU A 55 20.85 -0.12 -44.67
N GLU A 56 21.23 -0.30 -45.94
CA GLU A 56 22.48 -0.98 -46.32
C GLU A 56 23.72 -0.16 -45.93
N ASP A 57 23.66 1.16 -46.13
CA ASP A 57 24.75 2.07 -45.70
C ASP A 57 24.88 2.10 -44.18
N LEU A 58 23.78 1.97 -43.43
CA LEU A 58 23.78 1.87 -41.98
C LEU A 58 24.52 0.61 -41.54
N LYS A 59 24.21 -0.56 -42.12
CA LYS A 59 24.90 -1.82 -41.83
C LYS A 59 26.38 -1.76 -42.17
N ASN A 60 26.73 -1.20 -43.34
CA ASN A 60 28.12 -1.04 -43.75
C ASN A 60 28.92 -0.09 -42.79
N SER A 61 28.23 0.90 -42.24
CA SER A 61 28.86 1.84 -41.30
C SER A 61 29.03 1.25 -39.90
N LEU A 62 28.10 0.40 -39.46
CA LEU A 62 28.17 -0.34 -38.19
C LEU A 62 29.25 -1.41 -38.21
N SER A 63 29.44 -2.10 -39.34
CA SER A 63 30.50 -3.12 -39.49
C SER A 63 31.92 -2.55 -39.41
N LYS A 64 32.10 -1.22 -39.66
CA LYS A 64 33.41 -0.53 -39.48
C LYS A 64 33.79 -0.32 -38.01
N ASP A 65 32.81 -0.28 -37.10
CA ASP A 65 33.06 -0.11 -35.67
C ASP A 65 33.03 -1.45 -34.90
N ASP A 66 33.28 -2.59 -35.58
CA ASP A 66 33.22 -3.95 -35.03
C ASP A 66 31.89 -4.28 -34.27
N ALA A 67 30.83 -3.55 -34.57
CA ALA A 67 29.53 -3.76 -33.96
C ALA A 67 28.63 -4.62 -34.86
N THR A 68 28.51 -5.89 -34.55
CA THR A 68 27.50 -6.76 -35.16
C THR A 68 26.14 -6.46 -34.53
N VAL A 69 25.32 -5.67 -35.20
CA VAL A 69 23.96 -5.33 -34.74
C VAL A 69 22.99 -6.19 -35.58
N ASP A 70 22.10 -6.90 -34.89
CA ASP A 70 21.09 -7.74 -35.57
C ASP A 70 20.03 -6.85 -36.24
N ASP A 71 19.54 -7.31 -37.38
CA ASP A 71 18.47 -6.64 -38.14
C ASP A 71 17.25 -6.37 -37.29
N HIS A 72 16.95 -7.29 -36.37
CA HIS A 72 15.85 -7.16 -35.43
C HIS A 72 16.04 -6.00 -34.42
N GLU A 73 17.27 -5.78 -33.96
CA GLU A 73 17.59 -4.65 -33.06
C GLU A 73 17.46 -3.31 -33.77
N ILE A 74 17.87 -3.24 -35.05
CA ILE A 74 17.71 -2.04 -35.88
C ILE A 74 16.22 -1.74 -36.07
N GLU A 75 15.42 -2.74 -36.41
CA GLU A 75 13.98 -2.59 -36.59
C GLU A 75 13.27 -2.15 -35.29
N GLN A 76 13.63 -2.75 -34.17
CA GLN A 76 13.13 -2.35 -32.86
C GLN A 76 13.47 -0.89 -32.53
N PHE A 77 14.70 -0.45 -32.82
CA PHE A 77 15.10 0.92 -32.56
C PHE A 77 14.37 1.92 -33.44
N LEU A 78 14.21 1.64 -34.73
CA LEU A 78 13.46 2.50 -35.64
C LEU A 78 11.97 2.57 -35.25
N THR A 79 11.39 1.46 -34.80
CA THR A 79 10.04 1.41 -34.29
C THR A 79 9.91 2.22 -32.99
N PHE A 80 10.88 2.10 -32.08
CA PHE A 80 10.96 2.90 -30.85
C PHE A 80 10.96 4.40 -31.16
N LEU A 81 11.77 4.86 -32.13
CA LEU A 81 11.81 6.28 -32.53
C LEU A 81 10.46 6.77 -33.08
N ARG A 82 9.79 5.95 -33.87
CA ARG A 82 8.47 6.26 -34.45
C ARG A 82 7.36 6.29 -33.39
N ASP A 83 7.30 5.28 -32.54
CA ASP A 83 6.25 5.14 -31.54
C ASP A 83 6.37 6.21 -30.44
N ASN A 84 7.59 6.64 -30.15
CA ASN A 84 7.84 7.73 -29.21
C ASN A 84 7.87 9.11 -29.87
N PHE A 85 7.53 9.24 -31.16
CA PHE A 85 7.50 10.49 -31.91
C PHE A 85 8.82 11.30 -31.84
N LEU A 86 9.94 10.61 -31.84
CA LEU A 86 11.28 11.20 -31.80
C LEU A 86 11.80 11.50 -33.22
N SER A 87 11.07 11.07 -34.24
CA SER A 87 11.36 11.34 -35.65
C SER A 87 10.47 12.44 -36.21
N VAL A 88 10.97 13.12 -37.25
CA VAL A 88 10.18 14.07 -38.02
C VAL A 88 9.23 13.29 -38.92
N GLY A 89 7.94 13.47 -38.73
CA GLY A 89 6.92 12.82 -39.55
C GLY A 89 6.83 13.48 -40.91
N SER A 90 7.29 12.81 -41.95
CA SER A 90 7.12 13.24 -43.35
C SER A 90 5.94 12.55 -44.05
N SER A 91 5.25 11.63 -43.37
CA SER A 91 4.18 10.84 -43.97
C SER A 91 2.80 11.13 -43.40
N THR A 92 1.78 11.04 -44.27
CA THR A 92 0.35 11.04 -43.93
C THR A 92 0.01 10.04 -42.81
N GLU A 93 0.71 8.91 -42.72
CA GLU A 93 0.59 7.91 -41.65
C GLU A 93 0.90 8.48 -40.26
N HIS A 94 1.87 9.39 -40.15
CA HIS A 94 2.23 10.00 -38.87
C HIS A 94 1.12 10.95 -38.36
N VAL A 95 0.53 11.71 -39.31
CA VAL A 95 -0.61 12.59 -39.03
C VAL A 95 -1.86 11.73 -38.69
N GLU A 96 -2.06 10.61 -39.36
CA GLU A 96 -3.15 9.68 -39.07
C GLU A 96 -2.95 8.98 -37.73
N LYS A 97 -1.73 8.56 -37.37
CA LYS A 97 -1.42 8.03 -36.04
C LYS A 97 -1.64 9.07 -34.95
N ILE A 98 -1.26 10.33 -35.16
CA ILE A 98 -1.56 11.42 -34.21
C ILE A 98 -3.08 11.65 -34.11
N LYS A 99 -3.79 11.69 -35.24
CA LYS A 99 -5.25 11.84 -35.26
C LYS A 99 -5.96 10.63 -34.64
N SER A 100 -5.49 9.42 -34.86
CA SER A 100 -6.06 8.21 -34.24
C SER A 100 -5.76 8.16 -32.74
N ALA A 101 -4.57 8.56 -32.31
CA ALA A 101 -4.23 8.70 -30.89
C ALA A 101 -5.07 9.80 -30.21
N GLN A 102 -5.33 10.91 -30.91
CA GLN A 102 -6.20 11.98 -30.46
C GLN A 102 -7.67 11.54 -30.43
N LYS A 103 -8.17 10.80 -31.45
CA LYS A 103 -9.50 10.18 -31.45
C LYS A 103 -9.65 9.08 -30.38
N ALA A 104 -8.59 8.27 -30.15
CA ALA A 104 -8.58 7.29 -29.05
C ALA A 104 -8.64 7.97 -27.68
N ARG A 105 -8.03 9.15 -27.54
CA ARG A 105 -8.09 9.99 -26.33
C ARG A 105 -9.47 10.62 -26.13
N GLN A 106 -10.23 10.86 -27.19
CA GLN A 106 -11.63 11.33 -27.15
C GLN A 106 -12.66 10.20 -26.96
N ARG A 107 -12.25 8.94 -27.18
CA ARG A 107 -13.14 7.79 -27.02
C ARG A 107 -13.44 7.53 -25.57
N HIS A 108 -14.67 7.85 -25.15
CA HIS A 108 -15.30 7.56 -23.85
C HIS A 108 -14.50 8.02 -22.62
N TRP A 109 -14.90 9.16 -22.07
CA TRP A 109 -14.44 9.65 -20.77
C TRP A 109 -14.42 8.53 -19.70
N PHE A 110 -15.35 7.57 -19.77
CA PHE A 110 -15.41 6.41 -18.88
C PHE A 110 -14.23 5.44 -19.11
N MET A 111 -13.90 5.15 -20.38
CA MET A 111 -12.75 4.31 -20.73
C MET A 111 -11.42 5.00 -20.39
N TRP A 112 -11.35 6.33 -20.55
CA TRP A 112 -10.23 7.14 -20.09
C TRP A 112 -10.14 7.11 -18.55
N LEU A 113 -11.25 7.25 -17.84
CA LEU A 113 -11.31 7.13 -16.38
C LEU A 113 -10.84 5.75 -15.92
N VAL A 114 -11.34 4.67 -16.53
CA VAL A 114 -10.93 3.29 -16.19
C VAL A 114 -9.44 3.03 -16.46
N HIS A 115 -8.83 3.66 -17.48
CA HIS A 115 -7.40 3.52 -17.73
C HIS A 115 -6.53 4.44 -16.85
N ASN A 116 -7.04 5.58 -16.46
CA ASN A 116 -6.30 6.59 -15.72
C ASN A 116 -6.74 6.71 -14.23
N TYR A 117 -7.81 6.04 -13.81
CA TYR A 117 -8.30 6.13 -12.43
C TYR A 117 -7.24 5.79 -11.38
N LEU A 118 -6.24 5.00 -11.77
CA LEU A 118 -5.12 4.64 -10.90
C LEU A 118 -4.20 5.83 -10.63
N PHE A 119 -4.05 6.75 -11.59
CA PHE A 119 -3.14 7.88 -11.42
C PHE A 119 -3.44 9.04 -12.38
N ILE A 120 -4.04 10.10 -11.88
CA ILE A 120 -4.35 11.34 -12.62
C ILE A 120 -3.55 12.49 -11.99
N LYS A 121 -2.62 13.10 -12.73
CA LYS A 121 -1.87 14.28 -12.28
C LYS A 121 -2.59 15.57 -12.66
N ILE A 122 -2.81 16.44 -11.67
CA ILE A 122 -3.36 17.78 -11.84
C ILE A 122 -2.28 18.78 -11.43
N PRO A 123 -1.52 19.35 -12.37
CA PRO A 123 -0.50 20.35 -12.06
C PRO A 123 -1.18 21.65 -11.61
N LEU A 124 -0.93 22.09 -10.38
CA LEU A 124 -1.50 23.30 -9.82
C LEU A 124 -0.59 24.52 -10.01
N ILE A 125 0.71 24.33 -9.78
CA ILE A 125 1.70 25.42 -9.81
C ILE A 125 2.97 25.02 -10.57
N ARG A 126 3.66 26.04 -11.10
CA ARG A 126 5.01 25.93 -11.66
C ARG A 126 5.98 26.67 -10.74
N PRO A 127 6.54 25.98 -9.72
CA PRO A 127 7.17 26.64 -8.59
C PRO A 127 8.61 27.07 -8.82
N ASP A 128 9.20 26.80 -9.98
CA ASP A 128 10.66 26.87 -10.21
C ASP A 128 11.30 28.20 -9.75
N ARG A 129 10.71 29.36 -10.13
CA ARG A 129 11.20 30.68 -9.70
C ARG A 129 10.95 30.96 -8.21
N PHE A 130 9.82 30.51 -7.69
CA PHE A 130 9.48 30.65 -6.27
C PHE A 130 10.47 29.86 -5.40
N LEU A 131 10.86 28.66 -5.84
CA LEU A 131 11.83 27.83 -5.15
C LEU A 131 13.23 28.45 -5.06
N ASP A 132 13.64 29.27 -6.05
CA ASP A 132 14.91 30.02 -5.99
C ASP A 132 14.92 31.02 -4.80
N GLY A 133 13.79 31.68 -4.55
CA GLY A 133 13.62 32.57 -3.39
C GLY A 133 13.61 31.79 -2.08
N LEU A 134 12.82 30.72 -2.06
CA LEU A 134 12.63 29.87 -0.87
C LEU A 134 13.95 29.19 -0.46
N LEU A 135 14.76 28.76 -1.42
CA LEU A 135 16.06 28.13 -1.16
C LEU A 135 17.02 29.06 -0.41
N ARG A 136 16.98 30.36 -0.67
CA ARG A 136 17.81 31.35 0.05
C ARG A 136 17.41 31.42 1.52
N ILE A 137 16.11 31.36 1.82
CA ILE A 137 15.57 31.40 3.19
C ILE A 137 15.91 30.12 3.94
N PHE A 138 15.75 28.96 3.30
CA PHE A 138 15.95 27.67 3.98
C PHE A 138 17.40 27.22 4.04
N ARG A 139 18.30 27.78 3.23
CA ARG A 139 19.72 27.43 3.24
C ARG A 139 20.39 27.52 4.61
N PRO A 140 20.18 28.56 5.46
CA PRO A 140 20.75 28.61 6.80
C PRO A 140 20.11 27.57 7.73
N ILE A 141 18.80 27.30 7.61
CA ILE A 141 18.07 26.32 8.41
C ILE A 141 18.54 24.87 8.06
N ALA A 142 18.96 24.62 6.85
CA ALA A 142 19.57 23.36 6.45
C ALA A 142 21.02 23.19 6.88
N GLY A 143 21.62 24.20 7.48
CA GLY A 143 23.01 24.20 7.97
C GLY A 143 23.25 23.23 9.12
N LYS A 144 24.53 22.88 9.35
CA LYS A 144 24.92 21.98 10.46
C LYS A 144 24.41 22.47 11.83
N PRO A 145 24.55 23.77 12.23
CA PRO A 145 24.13 24.19 13.55
C PRO A 145 22.63 24.06 13.78
N ALA A 146 21.80 24.41 12.78
CA ALA A 146 20.36 24.28 12.90
C ALA A 146 19.92 22.81 12.98
N ARG A 147 20.53 21.91 12.19
CA ARG A 147 20.27 20.47 12.29
C ARG A 147 20.67 19.91 13.64
N THR A 148 21.82 20.32 14.19
CA THR A 148 22.25 19.90 15.54
C THR A 148 21.24 20.37 16.58
N ALA A 149 20.75 21.61 16.49
CA ALA A 149 19.71 22.13 17.38
C ALA A 149 18.42 21.31 17.29
N ILE A 150 17.93 21.02 16.08
CA ILE A 150 16.72 20.19 15.87
C ILE A 150 16.90 18.79 16.48
N TYR A 151 18.06 18.16 16.26
CA TYR A 151 18.32 16.82 16.83
C TYR A 151 18.44 16.87 18.37
N SER A 152 19.04 17.91 18.94
CA SER A 152 19.11 18.07 20.40
C SER A 152 17.73 18.27 21.02
N LEU A 153 16.90 19.15 20.43
CA LEU A 153 15.52 19.36 20.85
C LEU A 153 14.68 18.08 20.72
N GLY A 154 14.82 17.39 19.58
CA GLY A 154 14.14 16.12 19.37
C GLY A 154 14.58 15.03 20.35
N ALA A 155 15.87 14.93 20.64
CA ALA A 155 16.38 14.01 21.66
C ALA A 155 15.80 14.30 23.05
N TYR A 156 15.71 15.57 23.44
CA TYR A 156 15.01 15.98 24.65
C TYR A 156 13.54 15.55 24.64
N GLY A 157 12.84 15.76 23.50
CA GLY A 157 11.44 15.34 23.34
C GLY A 157 11.28 13.83 23.50
N VAL A 158 12.15 13.03 22.87
CA VAL A 158 12.15 11.56 23.00
C VAL A 158 12.42 11.13 24.44
N LEU A 159 13.41 11.71 25.11
CA LEU A 159 13.69 11.40 26.51
C LEU A 159 12.51 11.75 27.43
N SER A 160 11.87 12.90 27.18
CA SER A 160 10.70 13.33 27.96
C SER A 160 9.50 12.39 27.82
N LEU A 161 9.35 11.70 26.68
CA LEU A 161 8.32 10.69 26.48
C LEU A 161 8.38 9.56 27.52
N PHE A 162 9.56 9.13 27.93
CA PHE A 162 9.71 8.05 28.92
C PHE A 162 9.08 8.43 30.27
N TRP A 163 9.07 9.71 30.63
CA TRP A 163 8.45 10.20 31.87
C TRP A 163 6.99 10.62 31.70
N GLN A 164 6.56 10.94 30.47
CA GLN A 164 5.22 11.44 30.16
C GLN A 164 4.43 10.48 29.27
N TRP A 165 4.75 9.19 29.31
CA TRP A 165 4.18 8.19 28.40
C TRP A 165 2.66 8.11 28.47
N ASP A 166 2.09 8.10 29.69
CA ASP A 166 0.64 8.03 29.88
C ASP A 166 -0.05 9.30 29.36
N ALA A 167 0.52 10.47 29.60
CA ALA A 167 0.02 11.74 29.08
C ALA A 167 0.10 11.78 27.54
N PHE A 168 1.12 11.19 26.95
CA PHE A 168 1.25 11.10 25.51
C PHE A 168 0.16 10.21 24.89
N LEU A 169 -0.11 9.06 25.48
CA LEU A 169 -1.15 8.15 25.00
C LEU A 169 -2.55 8.76 25.17
N THR A 170 -2.84 9.41 26.28
CA THR A 170 -4.16 10.05 26.50
C THR A 170 -4.40 11.24 25.57
N THR A 171 -3.34 11.86 25.02
CA THR A 171 -3.51 12.89 23.99
C THR A 171 -4.20 12.35 22.74
N PHE A 172 -4.12 11.04 22.47
CA PHE A 172 -4.80 10.39 21.35
C PHE A 172 -6.33 10.44 21.47
N ASP A 173 -6.89 10.54 22.66
CA ASP A 173 -8.33 10.60 22.89
C ASP A 173 -8.97 11.84 22.22
N TYR A 174 -8.21 12.91 22.03
CA TYR A 174 -8.66 14.09 21.29
C TYR A 174 -8.95 13.81 19.81
N PHE A 175 -8.39 12.73 19.23
CA PHE A 175 -8.66 12.33 17.85
C PHE A 175 -10.14 11.95 17.63
N PHE A 176 -10.81 11.40 18.64
CA PHE A 176 -12.17 10.90 18.53
C PHE A 176 -13.25 12.00 18.58
N ASN A 177 -12.86 13.28 18.69
CA ASN A 177 -13.78 14.39 18.55
C ASN A 177 -13.59 15.10 17.19
N LEU A 178 -14.64 15.79 16.71
CA LEU A 178 -14.63 16.47 15.40
C LEU A 178 -13.50 17.50 15.28
N GLN A 179 -13.23 18.23 16.37
CA GLN A 179 -12.18 19.26 16.41
C GLN A 179 -10.78 18.63 16.27
N GLY A 180 -10.51 17.53 16.96
CA GLY A 180 -9.26 16.78 16.84
C GLY A 180 -9.04 16.20 15.46
N LEU A 181 -10.11 15.67 14.83
CA LEU A 181 -10.06 15.18 13.47
C LEU A 181 -9.72 16.28 12.45
N ILE A 182 -10.27 17.48 12.62
CA ILE A 182 -9.94 18.65 11.77
C ILE A 182 -8.48 19.03 11.95
N TYR A 183 -7.99 19.14 13.20
CA TYR A 183 -6.58 19.47 13.46
C TYR A 183 -5.62 18.42 12.90
N PHE A 184 -5.96 17.14 13.03
CA PHE A 184 -5.20 16.07 12.43
C PHE A 184 -5.13 16.22 10.90
N GLY A 185 -6.27 16.45 10.26
CA GLY A 185 -6.35 16.65 8.80
C GLY A 185 -5.49 17.83 8.33
N LEU A 186 -5.58 18.97 9.01
CA LEU A 186 -4.78 20.16 8.71
C LEU A 186 -3.29 19.92 8.93
N ALA A 187 -2.93 19.26 10.02
CA ALA A 187 -1.55 18.88 10.33
C ALA A 187 -0.97 17.96 9.24
N MET A 188 -1.72 16.94 8.82
CA MET A 188 -1.30 16.02 7.76
C MET A 188 -1.12 16.73 6.42
N ILE A 189 -2.03 17.64 6.04
CA ILE A 189 -1.89 18.44 4.81
C ILE A 189 -0.62 19.30 4.89
N ALA A 190 -0.38 19.99 5.99
CA ALA A 190 0.80 20.82 6.18
C ALA A 190 2.11 20.01 6.07
N VAL A 191 2.15 18.84 6.71
CA VAL A 191 3.29 17.91 6.63
C VAL A 191 3.52 17.46 5.19
N LYS A 192 2.47 17.08 4.48
CA LYS A 192 2.61 16.62 3.07
C LYS A 192 3.04 17.76 2.13
N ILE A 193 2.59 18.98 2.35
CA ILE A 193 3.10 20.15 1.61
C ILE A 193 4.61 20.34 1.91
N ALA A 194 5.02 20.28 3.17
CA ALA A 194 6.41 20.42 3.56
C ALA A 194 7.29 19.29 2.98
N HIS A 195 6.76 18.05 2.95
CA HIS A 195 7.39 16.89 2.33
C HIS A 195 7.71 17.15 0.85
N GLU A 196 6.70 17.54 0.08
CA GLU A 196 6.87 17.84 -1.35
C GLU A 196 7.82 19.01 -1.60
N LEU A 197 7.74 20.05 -0.75
CA LEU A 197 8.70 21.15 -0.78
C LEU A 197 10.13 20.69 -0.47
N GLY A 198 10.29 19.70 0.40
CA GLY A 198 11.60 19.10 0.67
C GLY A 198 12.25 18.52 -0.58
N HIS A 199 11.53 17.71 -1.34
CA HIS A 199 11.98 17.18 -2.62
C HIS A 199 12.34 18.30 -3.60
N ALA A 200 11.45 19.28 -3.74
CA ALA A 200 11.64 20.41 -4.64
C ALA A 200 12.87 21.26 -4.30
N LEU A 201 13.08 21.58 -3.02
CA LEU A 201 14.20 22.40 -2.56
C LEU A 201 15.54 21.68 -2.73
N VAL A 202 15.61 20.37 -2.44
CA VAL A 202 16.84 19.60 -2.63
C VAL A 202 17.14 19.40 -4.11
N ALA A 203 16.12 19.15 -4.95
CA ALA A 203 16.29 19.11 -6.40
C ALA A 203 16.84 20.45 -6.91
N LYS A 204 16.26 21.57 -6.46
CA LYS A 204 16.72 22.91 -6.83
C LYS A 204 18.13 23.22 -6.32
N HIS A 205 18.48 22.77 -5.11
CA HIS A 205 19.85 22.88 -4.57
C HIS A 205 20.89 22.20 -5.46
N HIS A 206 20.52 21.09 -6.12
CA HIS A 206 21.38 20.41 -7.09
C HIS A 206 21.30 21.00 -8.52
N GLY A 207 20.67 22.17 -8.70
CA GLY A 207 20.58 22.86 -9.99
C GLY A 207 19.57 22.26 -10.96
N LEU A 208 18.64 21.47 -10.48
CA LEU A 208 17.58 20.89 -11.30
C LEU A 208 16.38 21.83 -11.39
N ARG A 209 15.60 21.67 -12.45
CA ARG A 209 14.36 22.39 -12.64
C ARG A 209 13.19 21.55 -12.08
N VAL A 210 12.30 22.19 -11.32
CA VAL A 210 11.03 21.59 -10.88
C VAL A 210 9.93 22.09 -11.81
N SER A 211 9.44 21.22 -12.68
CA SER A 211 8.52 21.59 -13.76
C SER A 211 7.12 21.89 -13.25
N SER A 212 6.61 21.12 -12.29
CA SER A 212 5.28 21.30 -11.69
C SER A 212 5.18 20.68 -10.31
N MET A 213 4.30 21.25 -9.50
CA MET A 213 3.78 20.66 -8.26
C MET A 213 2.26 20.72 -8.29
N GLY A 214 1.61 19.75 -7.64
CA GLY A 214 0.15 19.71 -7.65
C GLY A 214 -0.42 18.53 -6.87
N VAL A 215 -1.62 18.14 -7.27
CA VAL A 215 -2.35 17.02 -6.71
C VAL A 215 -2.43 15.90 -7.75
N ALA A 216 -2.10 14.70 -7.34
CA ALA A 216 -2.36 13.50 -8.11
C ALA A 216 -3.49 12.71 -7.44
N LEU A 217 -4.40 12.17 -8.22
CA LEU A 217 -5.42 11.25 -7.72
C LEU A 217 -4.88 9.83 -7.88
N LEU A 218 -4.60 9.17 -6.77
CA LEU A 218 -4.19 7.77 -6.71
C LEU A 218 -5.40 6.93 -6.27
N VAL A 219 -5.99 6.19 -7.20
CA VAL A 219 -7.26 5.47 -6.93
C VAL A 219 -8.33 6.42 -6.37
N LEU A 220 -8.46 7.61 -6.98
CA LEU A 220 -9.32 8.73 -6.55
C LEU A 220 -8.94 9.36 -5.20
N PHE A 221 -7.92 8.87 -4.50
CA PHE A 221 -7.42 9.50 -3.29
C PHE A 221 -6.44 10.62 -3.65
N PRO A 222 -6.64 11.86 -3.16
CA PRO A 222 -5.76 12.98 -3.48
C PRO A 222 -4.44 12.86 -2.73
N VAL A 223 -3.34 12.86 -3.46
CA VAL A 223 -1.97 12.92 -2.95
C VAL A 223 -1.25 14.10 -3.57
N LEU A 224 -0.40 14.77 -2.81
CA LEU A 224 0.47 15.81 -3.36
C LEU A 224 1.60 15.17 -4.18
N TYR A 225 2.11 15.88 -5.16
CA TYR A 225 3.27 15.42 -5.92
C TYR A 225 4.17 16.58 -6.35
N THR A 226 5.44 16.28 -6.48
CA THR A 226 6.47 17.15 -7.08
C THR A 226 7.06 16.43 -8.29
N ASP A 227 7.15 17.14 -9.42
CA ASP A 227 7.75 16.59 -10.62
C ASP A 227 9.26 16.75 -10.60
N ASN A 228 9.95 15.72 -10.18
CA ASN A 228 11.41 15.62 -10.12
C ASN A 228 11.99 14.87 -11.32
N THR A 229 11.33 14.89 -12.48
CA THR A 229 11.78 14.19 -13.70
C THR A 229 13.19 14.59 -14.12
N ASP A 230 13.59 15.84 -13.87
CA ASP A 230 14.97 16.32 -14.14
C ASP A 230 16.05 15.57 -13.34
N ALA A 231 15.70 14.88 -12.26
CA ALA A 231 16.66 14.07 -11.50
C ALA A 231 17.31 12.95 -12.34
N TRP A 232 16.66 12.54 -13.44
CA TRP A 232 17.25 11.59 -14.40
C TRP A 232 18.58 12.09 -15.01
N ARG A 233 18.78 13.41 -15.11
CA ARG A 233 20.03 14.01 -15.60
C ARG A 233 21.21 13.85 -14.65
N LEU A 234 20.97 13.58 -13.38
CA LEU A 234 22.06 13.40 -12.42
C LEU A 234 22.76 12.06 -12.66
N THR A 235 24.07 12.13 -12.75
CA THR A 235 24.94 10.94 -12.83
C THR A 235 25.31 10.42 -11.44
N ASP A 236 25.27 11.29 -10.41
CA ASP A 236 25.64 10.98 -9.04
C ASP A 236 24.43 10.38 -8.29
N GLN A 237 24.55 9.10 -7.96
CA GLN A 237 23.54 8.35 -7.21
C GLN A 237 23.27 8.96 -5.81
N ARG A 238 24.30 9.54 -5.16
CA ARG A 238 24.13 10.17 -3.85
C ARG A 238 23.21 11.37 -3.92
N LYS A 239 23.33 12.19 -4.98
CA LYS A 239 22.45 13.34 -5.20
C LYS A 239 21.01 12.89 -5.48
N LYS A 240 20.82 11.85 -6.30
CA LYS A 240 19.49 11.25 -6.52
C LYS A 240 18.86 10.80 -5.19
N LEU A 241 19.62 10.04 -4.41
CA LEU A 241 19.16 9.55 -3.10
C LEU A 241 18.83 10.70 -2.14
N GLN A 242 19.62 11.80 -2.13
CA GLN A 242 19.30 12.98 -1.33
C GLN A 242 17.97 13.61 -1.72
N ILE A 243 17.66 13.70 -3.03
CA ILE A 243 16.38 14.23 -3.50
C ILE A 243 15.25 13.34 -3.08
N VAL A 244 15.37 12.03 -3.27
CA VAL A 244 14.32 11.06 -2.93
C VAL A 244 14.06 10.99 -1.42
N LEU A 245 15.10 11.07 -0.60
CA LEU A 245 14.96 11.04 0.85
C LEU A 245 14.61 12.40 1.47
N ALA A 246 14.61 13.49 0.67
CA ALA A 246 14.41 14.84 1.19
C ALA A 246 13.05 15.02 1.87
N GLY A 247 11.97 14.48 1.30
CA GLY A 247 10.64 14.51 1.90
C GLY A 247 10.61 13.83 3.27
N LEU A 248 11.16 12.62 3.36
CA LEU A 248 11.28 11.86 4.60
C LEU A 248 12.10 12.61 5.65
N MET A 249 13.21 13.25 5.24
CA MET A 249 14.04 14.05 6.14
C MET A 249 13.29 15.26 6.69
N VAL A 250 12.51 15.94 5.86
CA VAL A 250 11.68 17.07 6.30
C VAL A 250 10.61 16.59 7.30
N GLU A 251 9.89 15.52 7.00
CA GLU A 251 8.90 14.94 7.94
C GLU A 251 9.55 14.52 9.25
N PHE A 252 10.74 13.92 9.21
CA PHE A 252 11.48 13.54 10.39
C PHE A 252 11.88 14.75 11.26
N HIS A 253 12.35 15.85 10.63
CA HIS A 253 12.67 17.08 11.37
C HIS A 253 11.42 17.72 11.98
N ILE A 254 10.29 17.74 11.24
CA ILE A 254 8.99 18.21 11.74
C ILE A 254 8.56 17.37 12.95
N ALA A 255 8.66 16.05 12.86
CA ALA A 255 8.31 15.14 13.94
C ALA A 255 9.13 15.39 15.21
N LEU A 256 10.45 15.60 15.08
CA LEU A 256 11.32 15.91 16.20
C LEU A 256 10.96 17.24 16.89
N LEU A 257 10.72 18.29 16.10
CA LEU A 257 10.30 19.60 16.61
C LEU A 257 8.91 19.55 17.23
N ALA A 258 7.99 18.82 16.61
CA ALA A 258 6.64 18.64 17.13
C ALA A 258 6.65 17.85 18.45
N LEU A 259 7.48 16.81 18.54
CA LEU A 259 7.64 16.05 19.77
C LEU A 259 8.20 16.92 20.91
N PHE A 260 9.23 17.73 20.62
CA PHE A 260 9.72 18.71 21.57
C PHE A 260 8.63 19.70 21.98
N SER A 261 7.89 20.27 21.02
CA SER A 261 6.81 21.21 21.28
C SER A 261 5.73 20.60 22.17
N TRP A 262 5.39 19.32 21.94
CA TRP A 262 4.42 18.59 22.75
C TRP A 262 4.83 18.51 24.23
N THR A 263 6.13 18.42 24.53
CA THR A 263 6.62 18.34 25.92
C THR A 263 6.61 19.67 26.65
N VAL A 264 6.61 20.79 25.95
CA VAL A 264 6.76 22.13 26.51
C VAL A 264 5.43 22.90 26.55
N VAL A 265 4.52 22.57 25.59
CA VAL A 265 3.23 23.28 25.48
C VAL A 265 2.22 22.71 26.48
N GLU A 266 1.44 23.59 27.09
CA GLU A 266 0.34 23.24 28.00
C GLU A 266 -0.78 22.48 27.29
N ASP A 267 -1.58 21.75 28.06
CA ASP A 267 -2.70 20.97 27.54
C ASP A 267 -3.69 21.88 26.78
N GLY A 268 -3.94 21.50 25.53
CA GLY A 268 -4.83 22.24 24.65
C GLY A 268 -4.64 21.91 23.15
N PRO A 269 -5.27 22.71 22.28
CA PRO A 269 -5.26 22.46 20.83
C PRO A 269 -3.85 22.41 20.22
N LEU A 270 -2.92 23.24 20.71
CA LEU A 270 -1.53 23.28 20.22
C LEU A 270 -0.76 22.01 20.60
N ARG A 271 -0.96 21.49 21.82
CA ARG A 271 -0.34 20.23 22.26
C ARG A 271 -0.88 19.05 21.44
N SER A 272 -2.19 19.03 21.19
CA SER A 272 -2.82 18.02 20.30
C SER A 272 -2.31 18.12 18.86
N ALA A 273 -2.16 19.33 18.32
CA ALA A 273 -1.57 19.53 16.99
C ALA A 273 -0.12 19.04 16.93
N ALA A 274 0.69 19.34 17.94
CA ALA A 274 2.06 18.85 18.05
C ALA A 274 2.12 17.31 18.13
N PHE A 275 1.21 16.70 18.90
CA PHE A 275 1.06 15.23 18.94
C PHE A 275 0.76 14.64 17.57
N PHE A 276 -0.20 15.20 16.85
CA PHE A 276 -0.57 14.72 15.52
C PHE A 276 0.53 14.92 14.49
N LEU A 277 1.26 16.04 14.55
CA LEU A 277 2.43 16.27 13.70
C LEU A 277 3.54 15.25 13.99
N ALA A 278 3.83 14.98 15.26
CA ALA A 278 4.86 14.01 15.64
C ALA A 278 4.49 12.58 15.21
N THR A 279 3.31 12.10 15.63
CA THR A 279 2.87 10.73 15.38
C THR A 279 2.51 10.49 13.91
N GLY A 280 1.77 11.40 13.29
CA GLY A 280 1.35 11.31 11.89
C GLY A 280 2.53 11.33 10.93
N SER A 281 3.52 12.20 11.18
CA SER A 281 4.75 12.23 10.36
C SER A 281 5.56 10.96 10.50
N LEU A 282 5.81 10.49 11.72
CA LEU A 282 6.61 9.28 11.95
C LEU A 282 5.91 8.02 11.41
N VAL A 283 4.64 7.82 11.79
CA VAL A 283 3.92 6.61 11.40
C VAL A 283 3.61 6.61 9.91
N GLY A 284 3.10 7.71 9.36
CA GLY A 284 2.77 7.83 7.95
C GLY A 284 3.99 7.70 7.04
N SER A 285 5.09 8.36 7.39
CA SER A 285 6.33 8.29 6.61
C SER A 285 7.01 6.94 6.69
N LEU A 286 7.15 6.36 7.87
CA LEU A 286 7.82 5.08 8.02
C LEU A 286 7.03 3.94 7.40
N LEU A 287 5.72 3.86 7.64
CA LEU A 287 4.91 2.74 7.15
C LEU A 287 4.60 2.84 5.66
N VAL A 288 4.34 4.04 5.16
CA VAL A 288 3.88 4.23 3.78
C VAL A 288 5.02 4.67 2.87
N ASN A 289 5.64 5.83 3.15
CA ASN A 289 6.59 6.43 2.22
C ASN A 289 7.95 5.70 2.19
N LEU A 290 8.42 5.14 3.31
CA LEU A 290 9.68 4.40 3.36
C LEU A 290 9.54 2.96 2.85
N SER A 291 8.31 2.48 2.63
CA SER A 291 8.09 1.14 2.11
C SER A 291 8.67 0.97 0.70
N PRO A 292 9.58 0.02 0.47
CA PRO A 292 10.16 -0.22 -0.86
C PRO A 292 9.22 -1.02 -1.77
N PHE A 293 8.10 -1.53 -1.27
CA PHE A 293 7.20 -2.44 -1.97
C PHE A 293 6.12 -1.74 -2.78
N MET A 294 5.87 -0.46 -2.49
CA MET A 294 5.02 0.43 -3.29
C MET A 294 5.88 1.51 -3.95
N ARG A 295 5.40 2.10 -5.05
CA ARG A 295 6.14 3.14 -5.79
C ARG A 295 6.05 4.50 -5.09
N PHE A 296 6.46 4.53 -3.82
CA PHE A 296 6.69 5.73 -3.02
C PHE A 296 8.19 6.01 -2.89
N ASP A 297 8.58 6.94 -2.07
CA ASP A 297 9.99 7.36 -1.93
C ASP A 297 10.92 6.20 -1.57
N GLY A 298 10.50 5.29 -0.69
CA GLY A 298 11.29 4.12 -0.32
C GLY A 298 11.62 3.20 -1.51
N TYR A 299 10.70 3.08 -2.46
CA TYR A 299 10.96 2.34 -3.69
C TYR A 299 12.03 3.04 -4.56
N TYR A 300 11.89 4.34 -4.76
CA TYR A 300 12.85 5.10 -5.55
C TYR A 300 14.21 5.17 -4.86
N ALA A 301 14.24 5.32 -3.53
CA ALA A 301 15.46 5.25 -2.74
C ALA A 301 16.16 3.89 -2.91
N LEU A 302 15.44 2.77 -2.85
CA LEU A 302 16.00 1.45 -3.08
C LEU A 302 16.48 1.28 -4.52
N ALA A 303 15.72 1.76 -5.52
CA ALA A 303 16.09 1.70 -6.92
C ALA A 303 17.37 2.48 -7.21
N ASP A 304 17.49 3.70 -6.66
CA ASP A 304 18.69 4.53 -6.79
C ASP A 304 19.88 3.95 -6.02
N PHE A 305 19.64 3.38 -4.83
CA PHE A 305 20.69 2.71 -4.06
C PHE A 305 21.28 1.50 -4.79
N LEU A 306 20.43 0.71 -5.46
CA LEU A 306 20.84 -0.45 -6.25
C LEU A 306 21.38 -0.04 -7.64
N GLY A 307 21.25 1.23 -8.04
CA GLY A 307 21.57 1.69 -9.39
C GLY A 307 20.68 1.07 -10.47
N MET A 308 19.45 0.67 -10.12
CA MET A 308 18.53 -0.03 -11.02
C MET A 308 17.31 0.83 -11.37
N GLN A 309 17.22 1.23 -12.63
CA GLN A 309 16.02 1.84 -13.16
C GLN A 309 14.92 0.78 -13.34
N ASN A 310 13.67 1.18 -13.12
CA ASN A 310 12.50 0.27 -13.24
C ASN A 310 12.65 -1.04 -12.44
N LEU A 311 13.13 -0.92 -11.19
CA LEU A 311 13.43 -2.06 -10.31
C LEU A 311 12.29 -3.11 -10.27
N GLN A 312 11.02 -2.69 -10.03
CA GLN A 312 9.91 -3.64 -9.90
C GLN A 312 9.59 -4.42 -11.18
N PRO A 313 9.43 -3.81 -12.38
CA PRO A 313 9.17 -4.56 -13.60
C PRO A 313 10.26 -5.60 -13.89
N ARG A 314 11.53 -5.22 -13.76
CA ARG A 314 12.69 -6.09 -14.01
C ARG A 314 12.76 -7.22 -12.99
N ALA A 315 12.60 -6.91 -11.70
CA ALA A 315 12.58 -7.92 -10.64
C ALA A 315 11.41 -8.90 -10.80
N PHE A 316 10.21 -8.42 -11.15
CA PHE A 316 9.05 -9.28 -11.37
C PHE A 316 9.21 -10.18 -12.60
N GLU A 317 9.87 -9.70 -13.65
CA GLU A 317 10.14 -10.51 -14.83
C GLU A 317 11.14 -11.63 -14.51
N LEU A 318 12.20 -11.30 -13.77
CA LEU A 318 13.18 -12.25 -13.28
C LEU A 318 12.54 -13.30 -12.33
N ALA A 319 11.69 -12.86 -11.41
CA ALA A 319 11.02 -13.77 -10.47
C ALA A 319 10.06 -14.73 -11.20
N ARG A 320 9.28 -14.26 -12.19
CA ARG A 320 8.43 -15.12 -13.02
C ARG A 320 9.25 -16.13 -13.82
N TRP A 321 10.38 -15.71 -14.39
CA TRP A 321 11.30 -16.61 -15.04
C TRP A 321 11.83 -17.66 -14.05
N GLN A 322 12.24 -17.25 -12.86
CA GLN A 322 12.75 -18.15 -11.82
C GLN A 322 11.69 -19.18 -11.38
N VAL A 323 10.43 -18.74 -11.22
CA VAL A 323 9.31 -19.65 -10.92
C VAL A 323 9.14 -20.70 -12.03
N ARG A 324 9.22 -20.30 -13.31
CA ARG A 324 9.17 -21.25 -14.43
C ARG A 324 10.33 -22.25 -14.40
N GLN A 325 11.54 -21.78 -14.03
CA GLN A 325 12.70 -22.66 -13.87
C GLN A 325 12.50 -23.66 -12.73
N TRP A 326 11.98 -23.22 -11.58
CA TRP A 326 11.71 -24.11 -10.45
C TRP A 326 10.64 -25.15 -10.74
N LEU A 327 9.57 -24.74 -11.45
CA LEU A 327 8.42 -25.62 -11.72
C LEU A 327 8.67 -26.56 -12.91
N PHE A 328 9.25 -26.04 -13.98
CA PHE A 328 9.29 -26.74 -15.25
C PHE A 328 10.70 -26.99 -15.80
N GLY A 329 11.71 -26.25 -15.31
CA GLY A 329 13.10 -26.35 -15.81
C GLY A 329 13.20 -26.07 -17.30
N LEU A 330 12.54 -25.00 -17.79
CA LEU A 330 12.53 -24.65 -19.21
C LEU A 330 13.92 -24.23 -19.68
N PRO A 331 14.31 -24.59 -20.93
CA PRO A 331 15.59 -24.17 -21.50
C PRO A 331 15.52 -22.70 -21.99
N GLU A 332 15.23 -21.78 -21.07
CA GLU A 332 15.16 -20.34 -21.33
C GLU A 332 16.27 -19.63 -20.59
N ASN A 333 16.98 -18.73 -21.26
CA ASN A 333 17.93 -17.85 -20.62
C ASN A 333 17.23 -16.86 -19.69
N ALA A 334 17.92 -16.41 -18.65
CA ALA A 334 17.42 -15.34 -17.79
C ALA A 334 17.14 -14.08 -18.63
N PRO A 335 16.06 -13.32 -18.33
CA PRO A 335 15.75 -12.09 -19.07
C PRO A 335 16.88 -11.07 -19.03
N GLU A 336 17.62 -11.05 -17.92
CA GLU A 336 18.81 -10.24 -17.76
C GLU A 336 19.85 -11.00 -16.93
N PRO A 337 21.14 -10.94 -17.30
CA PRO A 337 22.22 -11.57 -16.53
C PRO A 337 22.56 -10.68 -15.30
N PHE A 338 22.27 -11.16 -14.11
CA PHE A 338 22.67 -10.51 -12.85
C PHE A 338 23.68 -11.36 -12.11
N PRO A 339 24.59 -10.73 -11.32
CA PRO A 339 25.39 -11.45 -10.33
C PRO A 339 24.48 -12.22 -9.37
N ALA A 340 24.93 -13.39 -8.89
CA ALA A 340 24.12 -14.30 -8.09
C ALA A 340 23.45 -13.62 -6.88
N THR A 341 24.20 -12.80 -6.13
CA THR A 341 23.67 -12.08 -4.97
C THR A 341 22.51 -11.15 -5.35
N LYS A 342 22.67 -10.39 -6.44
CA LYS A 342 21.64 -9.46 -6.94
C LYS A 342 20.44 -10.22 -7.48
N HIS A 343 20.66 -11.32 -8.18
CA HIS A 343 19.61 -12.21 -8.67
C HIS A 343 18.71 -12.71 -7.53
N TYR A 344 19.29 -13.32 -6.48
CA TYR A 344 18.50 -13.80 -5.33
C TYR A 344 17.79 -12.68 -4.59
N PHE A 345 18.44 -11.52 -4.43
CA PHE A 345 17.81 -10.36 -3.84
C PHE A 345 16.58 -9.90 -4.62
N LEU A 346 16.65 -9.80 -5.95
CA LEU A 346 15.54 -9.36 -6.81
C LEU A 346 14.38 -10.35 -6.80
N VAL A 347 14.68 -11.65 -6.78
CA VAL A 347 13.65 -12.69 -6.64
C VAL A 347 12.96 -12.57 -5.28
N PHE A 348 13.73 -12.48 -4.19
CA PHE A 348 13.19 -12.28 -2.83
C PHE A 348 12.35 -11.00 -2.75
N TYR A 349 12.87 -9.88 -3.26
CA TYR A 349 12.17 -8.60 -3.30
C TYR A 349 10.82 -8.69 -4.02
N SER A 350 10.75 -9.46 -5.11
CA SER A 350 9.51 -9.66 -5.87
C SER A 350 8.47 -10.42 -5.06
N PHE A 351 8.85 -11.53 -4.42
CA PHE A 351 7.94 -12.29 -3.56
C PHE A 351 7.48 -11.47 -2.35
N ALA A 352 8.42 -10.78 -1.68
CA ALA A 352 8.10 -9.89 -0.56
C ALA A 352 7.12 -8.78 -0.99
N THR A 353 7.30 -8.21 -2.20
CA THR A 353 6.40 -7.21 -2.75
C THR A 353 5.00 -7.77 -3.03
N TRP A 354 4.88 -8.97 -3.60
CA TRP A 354 3.59 -9.60 -3.86
C TRP A 354 2.84 -9.90 -2.57
N ILE A 355 3.53 -10.45 -1.56
CA ILE A 355 2.96 -10.75 -0.24
C ILE A 355 2.53 -9.46 0.46
N TYR A 356 3.42 -8.44 0.50
CA TYR A 356 3.10 -7.15 1.10
C TYR A 356 1.87 -6.51 0.47
N ARG A 357 1.79 -6.47 -0.86
CA ARG A 357 0.65 -5.90 -1.58
C ARG A 357 -0.64 -6.65 -1.32
N PHE A 358 -0.60 -7.97 -1.28
CA PHE A 358 -1.76 -8.78 -0.95
C PHE A 358 -2.34 -8.39 0.40
N PHE A 359 -1.51 -8.38 1.46
CA PHE A 359 -1.98 -8.02 2.80
C PHE A 359 -2.37 -6.55 2.92
N LEU A 360 -1.67 -5.64 2.26
CA LEU A 360 -2.00 -4.21 2.26
C LEU A 360 -3.39 -3.97 1.66
N PHE A 361 -3.64 -4.49 0.48
CA PHE A 361 -4.91 -4.29 -0.21
C PHE A 361 -6.05 -5.02 0.51
N LEU A 362 -5.82 -6.24 0.96
CA LEU A 362 -6.78 -6.97 1.80
C LEU A 362 -7.13 -6.17 3.06
N GLY A 363 -6.13 -5.57 3.73
CA GLY A 363 -6.33 -4.71 4.89
C GLY A 363 -7.19 -3.49 4.55
N ILE A 364 -6.91 -2.82 3.40
CA ILE A 364 -7.72 -1.69 2.93
C ILE A 364 -9.17 -2.12 2.63
N ALA A 365 -9.36 -3.23 1.94
CA ALA A 365 -10.69 -3.74 1.62
C ALA A 365 -11.49 -4.08 2.88
N LEU A 366 -10.87 -4.72 3.86
CA LEU A 366 -11.47 -5.02 5.17
C LEU A 366 -11.79 -3.74 5.95
N LEU A 367 -10.87 -2.76 5.96
CA LEU A 367 -11.09 -1.47 6.62
C LEU A 367 -12.32 -0.76 6.01
N VAL A 368 -12.40 -0.70 4.69
CA VAL A 368 -13.55 -0.10 4.00
C VAL A 368 -14.84 -0.89 4.28
N TYR A 369 -14.77 -2.22 4.32
CA TYR A 369 -15.91 -3.08 4.62
C TYR A 369 -16.48 -2.82 6.03
N PHE A 370 -15.60 -2.67 7.04
CA PHE A 370 -16.05 -2.49 8.44
C PHE A 370 -16.37 -1.06 8.80
N PHE A 371 -15.63 -0.07 8.27
CA PHE A 371 -15.73 1.33 8.69
C PHE A 371 -16.47 2.26 7.72
N ALA A 372 -16.65 1.87 6.44
CA ALA A 372 -17.36 2.70 5.47
C ALA A 372 -18.61 1.99 4.94
N PHE A 373 -18.55 1.43 3.73
CA PHE A 373 -19.68 0.77 3.07
C PHE A 373 -19.35 -0.68 2.76
N LYS A 374 -20.11 -1.62 3.31
CA LYS A 374 -19.91 -3.07 3.08
C LYS A 374 -19.85 -3.43 1.60
N LEU A 375 -20.75 -2.88 0.78
CA LEU A 375 -20.79 -3.14 -0.66
C LEU A 375 -19.51 -2.66 -1.36
N LEU A 376 -19.00 -1.48 -0.98
CA LEU A 376 -17.75 -0.93 -1.51
C LEU A 376 -16.55 -1.79 -1.10
N GLY A 377 -16.51 -2.26 0.13
CA GLY A 377 -15.46 -3.18 0.61
C GLY A 377 -15.44 -4.49 -0.17
N ILE A 378 -16.61 -5.10 -0.42
CA ILE A 378 -16.74 -6.31 -1.25
C ILE A 378 -16.30 -6.02 -2.70
N PHE A 379 -16.70 -4.88 -3.27
CA PHE A 379 -16.30 -4.48 -4.61
C PHE A 379 -14.78 -4.32 -4.72
N LEU A 380 -14.15 -3.61 -3.76
CA LEU A 380 -12.70 -3.44 -3.72
C LEU A 380 -11.99 -4.78 -3.60
N PHE A 381 -12.47 -5.66 -2.73
CA PHE A 381 -11.93 -7.01 -2.60
C PHE A 381 -12.03 -7.81 -3.90
N ALA A 382 -13.18 -7.76 -4.59
CA ALA A 382 -13.35 -8.42 -5.88
C ALA A 382 -12.39 -7.87 -6.94
N VAL A 383 -12.25 -6.53 -7.02
CA VAL A 383 -11.27 -5.87 -7.91
C VAL A 383 -9.85 -6.32 -7.60
N GLU A 384 -9.51 -6.41 -6.32
CA GLU A 384 -8.19 -6.86 -5.88
C GLU A 384 -7.89 -8.30 -6.33
N ILE A 385 -8.80 -9.22 -6.04
CA ILE A 385 -8.64 -10.63 -6.44
C ILE A 385 -8.54 -10.76 -7.95
N ILE A 386 -9.41 -10.09 -8.69
CA ILE A 386 -9.46 -10.23 -10.16
C ILE A 386 -8.26 -9.53 -10.83
N TRP A 387 -7.97 -8.29 -10.42
CA TRP A 387 -7.01 -7.44 -11.14
C TRP A 387 -5.56 -7.63 -10.69
N PHE A 388 -5.34 -7.75 -9.37
CA PHE A 388 -3.98 -7.86 -8.83
C PHE A 388 -3.49 -9.30 -8.67
N ILE A 389 -4.39 -10.28 -8.55
CA ILE A 389 -4.04 -11.69 -8.41
C ILE A 389 -4.42 -12.47 -9.69
N GLY A 390 -5.67 -12.43 -10.07
CA GLY A 390 -6.19 -13.25 -11.17
C GLY A 390 -5.55 -12.90 -12.50
N ARG A 391 -5.50 -11.63 -12.86
CA ARG A 391 -4.93 -11.18 -14.15
C ARG A 391 -3.45 -11.54 -14.34
N PRO A 392 -2.54 -11.29 -13.37
CA PRO A 392 -1.15 -11.73 -13.48
C PRO A 392 -0.99 -13.24 -13.58
N ILE A 393 -1.76 -14.01 -12.80
CA ILE A 393 -1.74 -15.47 -12.85
C ILE A 393 -2.24 -15.95 -14.24
N TYR A 394 -3.38 -15.42 -14.70
CA TYR A 394 -3.92 -15.73 -16.01
C TYR A 394 -2.93 -15.41 -17.14
N ALA A 395 -2.30 -14.24 -17.10
CA ALA A 395 -1.30 -13.84 -18.08
C ALA A 395 -0.09 -14.79 -18.08
N GLU A 396 0.35 -15.26 -16.91
CA GLU A 396 1.45 -16.21 -16.81
C GLU A 396 1.03 -17.61 -17.27
N MET A 397 -0.15 -18.07 -16.90
CA MET A 397 -0.70 -19.35 -17.43
C MET A 397 -0.82 -19.34 -18.96
N LYS A 398 -1.28 -18.24 -19.55
CA LYS A 398 -1.33 -18.06 -21.00
C LYS A 398 0.07 -18.18 -21.62
N ARG A 399 1.11 -17.62 -20.98
CA ARG A 399 2.51 -17.77 -21.42
C ARG A 399 2.96 -19.24 -21.31
N TRP A 400 2.59 -19.97 -20.27
CA TRP A 400 2.91 -21.39 -20.11
C TRP A 400 2.27 -22.22 -21.23
N VAL A 401 0.99 -21.99 -21.51
CA VAL A 401 0.29 -22.68 -22.61
C VAL A 401 0.94 -22.38 -23.96
N ALA A 402 1.32 -21.12 -24.20
CA ALA A 402 2.02 -20.77 -25.46
C ALA A 402 3.38 -21.47 -25.61
N ARG A 403 4.04 -21.78 -24.48
CA ARG A 403 5.35 -22.44 -24.43
C ARG A 403 5.26 -23.98 -24.21
N ARG A 404 4.07 -24.56 -24.29
CA ARG A 404 3.84 -26.00 -24.05
C ARG A 404 4.78 -26.93 -24.82
N ALA A 405 5.21 -26.52 -26.00
CA ALA A 405 6.15 -27.30 -26.84
C ALA A 405 7.56 -27.44 -26.22
N LEU A 406 7.91 -26.56 -25.27
CA LEU A 406 9.20 -26.59 -24.58
C LEU A 406 9.17 -27.46 -23.31
N PHE A 407 8.00 -27.95 -22.89
CA PHE A 407 7.89 -28.79 -21.70
C PHE A 407 8.48 -30.17 -21.96
N SER A 408 9.41 -30.57 -21.14
CA SER A 408 10.01 -31.90 -21.13
C SER A 408 9.85 -32.52 -19.74
N MET A 409 9.77 -33.87 -19.67
CA MET A 409 9.70 -34.60 -18.40
C MET A 409 11.06 -34.66 -17.67
N ASN A 410 11.62 -33.47 -17.42
CA ASN A 410 12.86 -33.31 -16.67
C ASN A 410 12.64 -33.51 -15.15
N GLN A 411 13.72 -33.43 -14.37
CA GLN A 411 13.67 -33.64 -12.91
C GLN A 411 12.75 -32.61 -12.20
N GLN A 412 12.76 -31.35 -12.64
CA GLN A 412 11.94 -30.27 -12.08
C GLN A 412 10.46 -30.55 -12.30
N MET A 413 10.08 -30.90 -13.54
CA MET A 413 8.70 -31.24 -13.88
C MET A 413 8.18 -32.42 -13.07
N ARG A 414 9.00 -33.48 -12.91
CA ARG A 414 8.63 -34.65 -12.08
C ARG A 414 8.43 -34.26 -10.62
N ARG A 415 9.29 -33.41 -10.05
CA ARG A 415 9.12 -32.88 -8.68
C ARG A 415 7.83 -32.08 -8.55
N THR A 416 7.56 -31.17 -9.47
CA THR A 416 6.34 -30.36 -9.46
C THR A 416 5.09 -31.22 -9.52
N LEU A 417 5.07 -32.21 -10.44
CA LEU A 417 3.95 -33.14 -10.55
C LEU A 417 3.78 -33.96 -9.24
N GLY A 418 4.88 -34.45 -8.67
CA GLY A 418 4.85 -35.16 -7.39
C GLY A 418 4.30 -34.30 -6.24
N ILE A 419 4.71 -33.02 -6.16
CA ILE A 419 4.16 -32.09 -5.17
C ILE A 419 2.66 -31.85 -5.39
N ILE A 420 2.22 -31.64 -6.63
CA ILE A 420 0.80 -31.45 -6.95
C ILE A 420 -0.01 -32.69 -6.55
N VAL A 421 0.45 -33.89 -6.91
CA VAL A 421 -0.21 -35.14 -6.52
C VAL A 421 -0.25 -35.30 -4.99
N MET A 422 0.85 -35.00 -4.30
CA MET A 422 0.89 -35.03 -2.84
C MET A 422 -0.10 -34.05 -2.21
N LEU A 423 -0.18 -32.81 -2.71
CA LEU A 423 -1.13 -31.81 -2.19
C LEU A 423 -2.59 -32.23 -2.46
N LEU A 424 -2.87 -32.80 -3.65
CA LEU A 424 -4.19 -33.35 -3.93
C LEU A 424 -4.54 -34.50 -2.98
N LEU A 425 -3.62 -35.43 -2.74
CA LEU A 425 -3.83 -36.51 -1.79
C LEU A 425 -4.08 -35.98 -0.35
N LEU A 426 -3.30 -34.96 0.07
CA LEU A 426 -3.50 -34.30 1.37
C LEU A 426 -4.87 -33.60 1.48
N ALA A 427 -5.37 -33.03 0.39
CA ALA A 427 -6.70 -32.40 0.36
C ALA A 427 -7.85 -33.40 0.56
N PHE A 428 -7.65 -34.66 0.20
CA PHE A 428 -8.63 -35.73 0.39
C PHE A 428 -8.50 -36.46 1.75
N VAL A 429 -7.47 -36.15 2.55
CA VAL A 429 -7.35 -36.71 3.90
C VAL A 429 -8.43 -36.07 4.79
N PRO A 430 -9.30 -36.86 5.41
CA PRO A 430 -10.32 -36.33 6.31
C PRO A 430 -9.65 -35.81 7.59
N TRP A 431 -9.39 -34.53 7.65
CA TRP A 431 -8.86 -33.86 8.83
C TRP A 431 -9.95 -33.83 9.90
N ARG A 432 -9.75 -34.54 11.03
CA ARG A 432 -10.65 -34.46 12.15
C ARG A 432 -10.50 -33.07 12.79
N THR A 433 -11.52 -32.24 12.62
CA THR A 433 -11.64 -31.00 13.36
C THR A 433 -12.54 -31.25 14.57
N SER A 434 -12.06 -31.03 15.79
CA SER A 434 -12.88 -30.96 16.97
C SER A 434 -13.41 -29.53 17.14
N ILE A 435 -14.72 -29.39 17.22
CA ILE A 435 -15.35 -28.12 17.57
C ILE A 435 -15.64 -28.18 19.07
N THR A 436 -14.97 -27.33 19.84
CA THR A 436 -15.28 -27.19 21.27
C THR A 436 -16.37 -26.13 21.40
N ALA A 437 -17.56 -26.54 21.77
CA ALA A 437 -18.65 -25.64 22.10
C ALA A 437 -18.83 -25.59 23.62
N PRO A 438 -18.97 -24.42 24.24
CA PRO A 438 -19.37 -24.33 25.63
C PRO A 438 -20.79 -24.88 25.76
N ALA A 439 -20.97 -25.85 26.65
CA ALA A 439 -22.28 -26.41 26.94
C ALA A 439 -22.55 -26.32 28.45
N VAL A 440 -23.75 -25.96 28.79
CA VAL A 440 -24.24 -25.96 30.16
C VAL A 440 -25.19 -27.15 30.28
N ILE A 441 -24.92 -28.01 31.24
CA ILE A 441 -25.83 -29.13 31.56
C ILE A 441 -26.90 -28.56 32.49
N GLU A 442 -28.12 -28.48 32.00
CA GLU A 442 -29.29 -28.10 32.78
C GLU A 442 -30.18 -29.33 33.03
N SER A 443 -30.87 -29.33 34.15
CA SER A 443 -31.84 -30.38 34.42
C SER A 443 -33.00 -30.34 33.41
N ALA A 444 -33.31 -31.45 32.80
CA ALA A 444 -34.39 -31.56 31.81
C ALA A 444 -35.79 -31.29 32.42
N LEU A 445 -35.91 -31.41 33.72
CA LEU A 445 -37.13 -31.15 34.48
C LEU A 445 -36.76 -30.32 35.71
N GLN A 446 -37.07 -29.07 35.68
CA GLN A 446 -37.11 -28.21 36.86
C GLN A 446 -38.54 -27.80 37.14
N THR A 447 -39.05 -28.18 38.29
CA THR A 447 -40.39 -27.80 38.74
C THR A 447 -40.24 -26.70 39.80
N PRO A 448 -40.51 -25.45 39.47
CA PRO A 448 -40.51 -24.41 40.47
C PRO A 448 -41.69 -24.59 41.39
N ILE A 449 -41.44 -24.59 42.69
CA ILE A 449 -42.49 -24.66 43.71
C ILE A 449 -42.94 -23.24 44.02
N HIS A 450 -44.19 -22.94 43.64
CA HIS A 450 -44.80 -21.66 43.96
C HIS A 450 -45.80 -21.84 45.09
N LEU A 451 -45.74 -20.96 46.07
CA LEU A 451 -46.79 -20.88 47.09
C LEU A 451 -48.02 -20.16 46.50
N PRO A 452 -49.25 -20.62 46.70
CA PRO A 452 -50.44 -20.06 46.08
C PRO A 452 -50.74 -18.63 46.58
N GLU A 453 -50.23 -18.28 47.75
CA GLU A 453 -50.38 -16.98 48.38
C GLU A 453 -49.04 -16.51 49.01
N PRO A 454 -48.87 -15.21 49.24
CA PRO A 454 -47.70 -14.71 49.97
C PRO A 454 -47.65 -15.36 51.37
N ALA A 455 -46.55 -16.06 51.64
CA ALA A 455 -46.38 -16.76 52.92
C ALA A 455 -44.94 -16.64 53.40
N GLN A 456 -44.77 -16.69 54.72
CA GLN A 456 -43.48 -16.71 55.36
C GLN A 456 -43.03 -18.16 55.59
N VAL A 457 -41.86 -18.51 55.05
CA VAL A 457 -41.26 -19.82 55.26
C VAL A 457 -40.81 -19.90 56.73
N THR A 458 -41.35 -20.86 57.47
CA THR A 458 -41.05 -21.05 58.90
C THR A 458 -40.06 -22.19 59.15
N ALA A 459 -39.98 -23.16 58.28
CA ALA A 459 -39.00 -24.24 58.34
C ALA A 459 -38.69 -24.80 56.95
N ILE A 460 -37.46 -25.19 56.68
CA ILE A 460 -37.01 -25.90 55.51
C ILE A 460 -36.47 -27.24 55.99
N TYR A 461 -36.95 -28.33 55.41
CA TYR A 461 -36.63 -29.71 55.85
C TYR A 461 -35.61 -30.37 54.92
N VAL A 462 -35.22 -29.74 53.82
CA VAL A 462 -34.35 -30.30 52.82
C VAL A 462 -33.11 -29.41 52.65
N THR A 463 -31.99 -30.03 52.30
CA THR A 463 -30.74 -29.36 52.00
C THR A 463 -30.50 -29.36 50.48
N LYS A 464 -29.58 -28.48 50.02
CA LYS A 464 -29.18 -28.46 48.61
C LYS A 464 -28.65 -29.84 48.19
N ASP A 465 -29.06 -30.29 47.01
CA ASP A 465 -28.67 -31.56 46.38
C ASP A 465 -29.17 -32.85 47.13
N GLN A 466 -30.16 -32.71 48.02
CA GLN A 466 -30.79 -33.84 48.72
C GLN A 466 -31.84 -34.55 47.84
N GLU A 467 -31.78 -35.87 47.76
CA GLU A 467 -32.82 -36.67 47.13
C GLU A 467 -34.09 -36.66 47.97
N VAL A 468 -35.22 -36.35 47.34
CA VAL A 468 -36.55 -36.33 47.99
C VAL A 468 -37.52 -37.24 47.25
N ARG A 469 -38.42 -37.84 47.96
CA ARG A 469 -39.49 -38.75 47.41
C ARG A 469 -40.82 -38.01 47.41
N LYS A 470 -41.70 -38.46 46.57
CA LYS A 470 -43.07 -37.96 46.54
C LYS A 470 -43.75 -38.11 47.89
N GLY A 471 -44.12 -37.00 48.53
CA GLY A 471 -44.74 -36.95 49.86
C GLY A 471 -43.81 -36.44 50.96
N ASP A 472 -42.50 -36.29 50.69
CA ASP A 472 -41.58 -35.74 51.70
C ASP A 472 -41.87 -34.29 51.92
N PRO A 473 -41.89 -33.80 53.18
CA PRO A 473 -42.06 -32.36 53.47
C PRO A 473 -40.81 -31.62 53.04
N LEU A 474 -40.98 -30.61 52.16
CA LEU A 474 -39.89 -29.79 51.69
C LEU A 474 -39.71 -28.53 52.55
N LEU A 475 -40.79 -27.84 52.82
CA LEU A 475 -40.84 -26.68 53.68
C LEU A 475 -42.19 -26.49 54.33
N THR A 476 -42.22 -25.78 55.42
CA THR A 476 -43.45 -25.28 56.03
C THR A 476 -43.51 -23.76 55.90
N ALA A 477 -44.65 -23.25 55.46
CA ALA A 477 -44.87 -21.82 55.31
C ALA A 477 -46.19 -21.41 55.97
N THR A 478 -46.21 -20.27 56.55
CA THR A 478 -47.39 -19.69 57.21
C THR A 478 -47.83 -18.46 56.45
N SER A 479 -49.08 -18.41 56.00
CA SER A 479 -49.67 -17.22 55.42
C SER A 479 -50.49 -16.45 56.48
N PRO A 480 -50.07 -15.24 56.82
CA PRO A 480 -50.83 -14.42 57.76
C PRO A 480 -52.25 -14.10 57.26
N SER A 481 -52.43 -13.94 55.95
CA SER A 481 -53.72 -13.69 55.34
C SER A 481 -54.69 -14.84 55.50
N LEU A 482 -54.17 -16.10 55.23
CA LEU A 482 -54.96 -17.30 55.34
C LEU A 482 -55.31 -17.56 56.80
N ASN A 483 -54.37 -17.42 57.73
CA ASN A 483 -54.65 -17.56 59.19
C ASN A 483 -55.74 -16.59 59.64
N HIS A 484 -55.70 -15.35 59.16
CA HIS A 484 -56.71 -14.34 59.47
C HIS A 484 -58.09 -14.74 58.90
N GLN A 485 -58.16 -15.23 57.70
CA GLN A 485 -59.40 -15.74 57.10
C GLN A 485 -59.98 -16.96 57.88
N ILE A 486 -59.12 -17.90 58.33
CA ILE A 486 -59.51 -19.03 59.16
C ILE A 486 -60.08 -18.53 60.47
N GLU A 487 -59.46 -17.57 61.12
CA GLU A 487 -59.90 -17.00 62.39
C GLU A 487 -61.26 -16.26 62.22
N LEU A 488 -61.43 -15.54 61.15
CA LEU A 488 -62.73 -14.93 60.84
C LEU A 488 -63.83 -15.95 60.58
N ALA A 489 -63.53 -16.96 59.77
CA ALA A 489 -64.51 -18.06 59.52
C ALA A 489 -64.85 -18.83 60.83
N GLU A 490 -63.87 -19.08 61.69
CA GLU A 490 -64.14 -19.68 62.96
C GLU A 490 -65.01 -18.81 63.91
N ARG A 491 -64.80 -17.50 63.86
CA ARG A 491 -65.66 -16.54 64.61
C ARG A 491 -67.07 -16.50 64.06
N GLU A 492 -67.25 -16.44 62.74
CA GLU A 492 -68.56 -16.51 62.12
C GLU A 492 -69.29 -17.83 62.48
N MET A 493 -68.58 -18.95 62.38
CA MET A 493 -69.13 -20.23 62.73
C MET A 493 -69.56 -20.34 64.24
N ARG A 494 -68.80 -19.69 65.14
CA ARG A 494 -69.19 -19.56 66.54
C ARG A 494 -70.44 -18.72 66.75
N LEU A 495 -70.53 -17.57 66.03
CA LEU A 495 -71.71 -16.74 66.06
C LEU A 495 -72.95 -17.44 65.54
N LEU A 496 -72.84 -18.13 64.42
CA LEU A 496 -73.94 -18.93 63.87
C LEU A 496 -74.37 -20.04 64.84
N LYS A 497 -73.43 -20.74 65.48
CA LYS A 497 -73.72 -21.73 66.47
C LYS A 497 -74.45 -21.13 67.69
N LEU A 498 -74.12 -19.91 68.10
CA LEU A 498 -74.81 -19.23 69.20
C LEU A 498 -76.22 -18.78 68.78
N GLU A 499 -76.41 -18.31 67.57
CA GLU A 499 -77.74 -18.01 67.00
C GLU A 499 -78.65 -19.19 66.91
N VAL A 500 -78.13 -20.31 66.38
CA VAL A 500 -78.88 -21.56 66.34
C VAL A 500 -79.28 -21.99 67.76
N ARG A 501 -78.41 -21.89 68.79
CA ARG A 501 -78.75 -22.21 70.17
C ARG A 501 -79.73 -21.20 70.78
N ARG A 502 -79.78 -19.98 70.34
CA ARG A 502 -80.78 -19.02 70.84
C ARG A 502 -82.14 -19.15 70.21
N ASN A 503 -82.22 -19.70 69.01
CA ASN A 503 -83.47 -19.90 68.25
C ASN A 503 -84.05 -21.37 68.41
N ALA A 504 -83.37 -22.25 69.13
CA ALA A 504 -83.80 -23.56 69.56
C ALA A 504 -84.26 -23.52 71.02
#